data_fe8e4a7908fd870a81967c984e98c0aa
#
_entry.id   fe8e4a7908fd870a81967c984e98c0aa
#
_cell.length_a   1.000
_cell.length_b   1.000
_cell.length_c   1.000
_cell.angle_alpha   90.00
_cell.angle_beta   90.00
_cell.angle_gamma   90.00
#
_symmetry.space_group_name_H-M   'P 1'
#
loop_
_entity.id
_entity.type
_entity.pdbx_description
1 polymer ?
#
loop_
_entity_poly.entity_id
_entity_poly.type
_entity_poly.pdbx_seq_one_letter_code
_entity_poly.pdbx_strand_id
1 'polypeptide(L)'
;PLNLKNSTWTLHDDSADSQQLSKDGTAPYSGPMTYQINMDIQEPSDDEKATVRIGETRMRGEGEGLNDLSQAQVWTYPVDRLSGEAAGEATLSHTLATPSDTVTVDGYWLKFPADAEKTNYPVFDPTLRKAVDAVFEEETTMDGRTVYRYHQEIEPTNVAQLFAADGNTTSLPKEGGGEEQGYLTHSGSRDFYVDQQTGLVVGMDMDIDDYYADREGVGRERAFVFNGSTSEEDQQALLKEAAEFPRDRVAEIVRWGAIGLGALLALLGIIGALGLFGGKNKHARSRHNRGRIGGSAVPASR
;
A
#
# COMPACT_ATOMS: atom_id res chain seq x y z
N PRO A 1 -6.20 -0.87 13.32
CA PRO A 1 -5.89 0.55 13.45
C PRO A 1 -4.41 0.77 13.20
N LEU A 2 -4.09 1.70 12.27
CA LEU A 2 -2.72 2.17 12.05
C LEU A 2 -2.28 2.85 13.35
N ASN A 3 -1.41 2.21 14.09
CA ASN A 3 -0.76 2.76 15.27
C ASN A 3 0.76 2.78 15.02
N LEU A 4 1.14 3.03 13.76
CA LEU A 4 2.52 3.15 13.32
C LEU A 4 3.10 4.40 14.00
N LYS A 5 4.11 4.22 14.79
CA LYS A 5 4.77 5.35 15.43
C LYS A 5 5.83 5.81 14.48
N ASN A 6 6.63 5.94 14.08
CA ASN A 6 7.69 6.53 13.28
C ASN A 6 8.53 5.42 12.62
N SER A 7 8.14 5.03 11.42
CA SER A 7 8.84 3.98 10.67
C SER A 7 9.88 4.60 9.75
N THR A 8 11.07 4.04 9.71
CA THR A 8 12.20 4.57 8.92
C THR A 8 12.77 3.48 8.02
N TRP A 9 13.08 3.85 6.79
CA TRP A 9 13.80 3.06 5.80
C TRP A 9 15.02 3.85 5.37
N THR A 10 16.21 3.35 5.67
CA THR A 10 17.48 3.94 5.24
C THR A 10 18.11 3.01 4.21
N LEU A 11 18.28 3.50 2.99
CA LEU A 11 18.91 2.80 1.88
C LEU A 11 20.24 3.48 1.58
N HIS A 12 21.25 2.70 1.24
CA HIS A 12 22.59 3.17 0.98
C HIS A 12 23.12 2.64 -0.35
N ASP A 13 23.75 3.53 -1.12
CA ASP A 13 24.46 3.19 -2.35
C ASP A 13 25.87 3.78 -2.28
N ASP A 14 26.90 2.95 -2.46
CA ASP A 14 28.30 3.35 -2.43
C ASP A 14 28.74 4.15 -3.66
N SER A 15 27.96 4.13 -4.75
CA SER A 15 28.36 4.64 -6.07
C SER A 15 27.26 5.36 -6.84
N ALA A 16 26.35 6.04 -6.14
CA ALA A 16 25.26 6.81 -6.76
C ALA A 16 25.79 7.99 -7.60
N ASP A 17 25.05 8.35 -8.64
CA ASP A 17 25.28 9.56 -9.43
C ASP A 17 24.09 10.53 -9.27
N SER A 18 24.40 11.83 -9.12
CA SER A 18 23.39 12.86 -8.98
C SER A 18 23.81 14.14 -9.67
N GLN A 19 22.89 14.79 -10.39
CA GLN A 19 23.10 16.14 -10.95
C GLN A 19 23.17 17.23 -9.87
N GLN A 20 22.79 16.91 -8.66
CA GLN A 20 22.97 17.85 -7.56
C GLN A 20 24.46 18.06 -7.28
N LEU A 21 24.81 19.34 -7.08
CA LEU A 21 26.19 19.71 -6.92
C LEU A 21 26.83 19.08 -5.69
N SER A 22 28.12 18.78 -5.79
CA SER A 22 29.00 18.47 -4.67
C SER A 22 28.94 19.57 -3.61
N LYS A 23 29.42 19.29 -2.39
CA LYS A 23 29.41 20.28 -1.27
C LYS A 23 30.10 21.60 -1.60
N ASP A 24 31.11 21.59 -2.46
CA ASP A 24 31.83 22.77 -2.91
C ASP A 24 31.15 23.49 -4.09
N GLY A 25 30.07 22.93 -4.64
CA GLY A 25 29.30 23.53 -5.74
C GLY A 25 29.98 23.52 -7.09
N THR A 26 31.05 22.72 -7.28
CA THR A 26 31.89 22.76 -8.47
C THR A 26 31.54 21.75 -9.55
N ALA A 27 30.87 20.65 -9.21
CA ALA A 27 30.55 19.55 -10.13
C ALA A 27 29.31 18.78 -9.68
N PRO A 28 28.68 18.00 -10.57
CA PRO A 28 27.72 16.97 -10.18
C PRO A 28 28.35 16.00 -9.18
N TYR A 29 27.57 15.51 -8.24
CA TYR A 29 28.04 14.58 -7.22
C TYR A 29 28.03 13.15 -7.77
N SER A 30 29.14 12.43 -7.59
CA SER A 30 29.22 10.98 -7.80
C SER A 30 29.94 10.36 -6.60
N GLY A 31 29.34 9.36 -5.98
CA GLY A 31 29.87 8.69 -4.79
C GLY A 31 28.78 8.16 -3.87
N PRO A 32 29.13 7.81 -2.61
CA PRO A 32 28.17 7.27 -1.67
C PRO A 32 26.99 8.22 -1.41
N MET A 33 25.77 7.68 -1.42
CA MET A 33 24.54 8.40 -1.07
C MET A 33 23.66 7.55 -0.16
N THR A 34 22.98 8.25 0.73
CA THR A 34 21.94 7.69 1.60
C THR A 34 20.58 8.25 1.20
N TYR A 35 19.62 7.37 0.94
CA TYR A 35 18.23 7.70 0.72
C TYR A 35 17.44 7.27 1.95
N GLN A 36 16.81 8.21 2.63
CA GLN A 36 16.03 7.90 3.82
C GLN A 36 14.58 8.28 3.63
N ILE A 37 13.70 7.39 4.00
CA ILE A 37 12.25 7.59 4.05
C ILE A 37 11.81 7.46 5.50
N ASN A 38 10.98 8.38 5.95
CA ASN A 38 10.40 8.38 7.29
C ASN A 38 8.90 8.57 7.19
N MET A 39 8.13 7.71 7.86
CA MET A 39 6.67 7.78 7.88
C MET A 39 6.17 7.87 9.32
N ASP A 40 5.31 8.85 9.59
CA ASP A 40 4.60 8.99 10.86
C ASP A 40 3.11 9.29 10.65
N ILE A 41 2.31 8.95 11.67
CA ILE A 41 0.89 9.25 11.70
C ILE A 41 0.68 10.53 12.52
N GLN A 42 -0.06 11.47 11.96
CA GLN A 42 -0.34 12.77 12.56
C GLN A 42 -1.84 13.03 12.73
N GLU A 43 -2.18 14.06 13.48
CA GLU A 43 -3.53 14.62 13.49
C GLU A 43 -3.75 15.50 12.24
N PRO A 44 -4.99 15.61 11.69
CA PRO A 44 -6.19 14.98 12.24
C PRO A 44 -6.30 13.48 11.90
N SER A 45 -6.83 12.72 12.85
CA SER A 45 -7.12 11.29 12.69
C SER A 45 -8.47 11.00 13.34
N ASP A 46 -9.32 10.23 12.67
CA ASP A 46 -10.63 9.78 13.16
C ASP A 46 -10.79 8.26 13.04
N ASP A 47 -12.01 7.74 13.11
CA ASP A 47 -12.26 6.31 13.06
C ASP A 47 -12.10 5.72 11.64
N GLU A 48 -12.19 6.54 10.60
CA GLU A 48 -12.14 6.13 9.20
C GLU A 48 -10.78 6.47 8.56
N LYS A 49 -10.21 7.64 8.88
CA LYS A 49 -9.02 8.17 8.24
C LYS A 49 -7.93 8.51 9.24
N ALA A 50 -6.70 8.41 8.79
CA ALA A 50 -5.52 8.91 9.48
C ALA A 50 -4.72 9.81 8.54
N THR A 51 -4.07 10.84 9.08
CA THR A 51 -3.12 11.64 8.32
C THR A 51 -1.75 11.00 8.40
N VAL A 52 -1.17 10.69 7.24
CA VAL A 52 0.20 10.20 7.09
C VAL A 52 1.10 11.34 6.66
N ARG A 53 2.26 11.43 7.29
CA ARG A 53 3.36 12.30 6.87
C ARG A 53 4.54 11.45 6.47
N ILE A 54 5.00 11.60 5.23
CA ILE A 54 6.19 10.92 4.69
C ILE A 54 7.25 11.97 4.39
N GLY A 55 8.40 11.83 5.03
CA GLY A 55 9.60 12.60 4.71
C GLY A 55 10.55 11.76 3.88
N GLU A 56 11.06 12.31 2.79
CA GLU A 56 12.10 11.69 1.98
C GLU A 56 13.31 12.62 1.95
N THR A 57 14.48 12.06 2.16
CA THR A 57 15.75 12.80 2.09
C THR A 57 16.76 12.03 1.26
N ARG A 58 17.53 12.77 0.46
CA ARG A 58 18.72 12.26 -0.21
C ARG A 58 19.93 13.00 0.37
N MET A 59 20.91 12.25 0.83
CA MET A 59 22.09 12.78 1.50
C MET A 59 23.35 12.23 0.85
N ARG A 60 24.38 13.05 0.74
CA ARG A 60 25.69 12.62 0.27
C ARG A 60 26.41 11.84 1.38
N GLY A 61 27.13 10.81 1.02
CA GLY A 61 27.83 9.95 1.98
C GLY A 61 26.87 9.18 2.88
N GLU A 62 27.28 8.97 4.10
CA GLU A 62 26.52 8.26 5.14
C GLU A 62 25.37 9.10 5.74
N GLY A 63 25.23 10.36 5.33
CA GLY A 63 24.15 11.22 5.80
C GLY A 63 24.31 11.75 7.22
N GLU A 64 25.53 12.08 7.62
CA GLU A 64 25.85 12.48 9.00
C GLU A 64 25.43 13.90 9.39
N GLY A 65 24.97 14.73 8.45
CA GLY A 65 24.61 16.11 8.77
C GLY A 65 23.85 16.88 7.69
N LEU A 66 23.33 18.05 8.08
CA LEU A 66 22.59 18.92 7.17
C LEU A 66 23.40 19.38 5.96
N ASN A 67 24.73 19.43 6.07
CA ASN A 67 25.61 19.77 4.94
C ASN A 67 25.65 18.66 3.87
N ASP A 68 25.23 17.45 4.21
CA ASP A 68 25.16 16.33 3.30
C ASP A 68 23.82 16.28 2.58
N LEU A 69 22.82 16.98 3.10
CA LEU A 69 21.48 17.02 2.51
C LEU A 69 21.55 17.59 1.09
N SER A 70 21.11 16.79 0.13
CA SER A 70 21.02 17.18 -1.27
C SER A 70 19.59 17.47 -1.69
N GLN A 71 18.63 16.71 -1.16
CA GLN A 71 17.20 16.91 -1.42
C GLN A 71 16.41 16.51 -0.19
N ALA A 72 15.31 17.24 0.08
CA ALA A 72 14.30 16.86 1.06
C ALA A 72 12.93 17.23 0.56
N GLN A 73 11.96 16.34 0.80
CA GLN A 73 10.56 16.60 0.52
C GLN A 73 9.68 15.94 1.58
N VAL A 74 8.52 16.54 1.80
CA VAL A 74 7.56 16.07 2.81
C VAL A 74 6.18 16.02 2.17
N TRP A 75 5.57 14.86 2.25
CA TRP A 75 4.22 14.55 1.80
C TRP A 75 3.31 14.41 3.00
N THR A 76 2.14 15.06 2.98
CA THR A 76 1.13 14.91 4.04
C THR A 76 -0.21 14.69 3.39
N TYR A 77 -0.86 13.55 3.66
CA TYR A 77 -2.12 13.16 3.03
C TYR A 77 -2.93 12.21 3.92
N PRO A 78 -4.28 12.17 3.73
CA PRO A 78 -5.12 11.22 4.44
C PRO A 78 -5.05 9.83 3.82
N VAL A 79 -5.11 8.81 4.67
CA VAL A 79 -5.25 7.40 4.28
C VAL A 79 -6.48 6.78 4.94
N ASP A 80 -7.08 5.79 4.31
CA ASP A 80 -8.06 4.92 4.93
C ASP A 80 -7.37 4.04 5.98
N ARG A 81 -7.92 4.02 7.20
CA ARG A 81 -7.27 3.33 8.34
C ARG A 81 -7.31 1.82 8.26
N LEU A 82 -8.24 1.25 7.50
CA LEU A 82 -8.38 -0.19 7.38
C LEU A 82 -7.53 -0.74 6.24
N SER A 83 -7.62 -0.13 5.07
CA SER A 83 -6.87 -0.57 3.90
C SER A 83 -5.44 -0.03 3.85
N GLY A 84 -5.20 1.18 4.35
CA GLY A 84 -3.95 1.93 4.16
C GLY A 84 -3.88 2.66 2.81
N GLU A 85 -4.94 2.59 2.00
CA GLU A 85 -5.01 3.25 0.71
C GLU A 85 -5.13 4.77 0.86
N ALA A 86 -4.50 5.52 -0.04
CA ALA A 86 -4.61 6.97 -0.06
C ALA A 86 -6.07 7.41 -0.23
N ALA A 87 -6.52 8.36 0.60
CA ALA A 87 -7.90 8.79 0.67
C ALA A 87 -8.10 10.28 0.35
N GLY A 88 -7.14 10.89 -0.37
CA GLY A 88 -7.23 12.29 -0.74
C GLY A 88 -5.94 12.86 -1.31
N GLU A 89 -5.95 14.18 -1.49
CA GLU A 89 -4.80 14.91 -2.00
C GLU A 89 -3.72 15.08 -0.94
N ALA A 90 -2.47 15.06 -1.37
CA ALA A 90 -1.31 15.36 -0.55
C ALA A 90 -0.92 16.83 -0.66
N THR A 91 -0.44 17.38 0.44
CA THR A 91 0.39 18.58 0.46
C THR A 91 1.84 18.13 0.34
N LEU A 92 2.52 18.57 -0.73
CA LEU A 92 3.94 18.33 -0.95
C LEU A 92 4.74 19.59 -0.65
N SER A 93 5.65 19.50 0.30
CA SER A 93 6.63 20.55 0.62
C SER A 93 8.02 20.06 0.25
N HIS A 94 8.69 20.75 -0.68
CA HIS A 94 10.00 20.33 -1.20
C HIS A 94 11.07 21.41 -1.06
N THR A 95 10.71 22.64 -0.70
CA THR A 95 11.65 23.71 -0.31
C THR A 95 11.04 24.61 0.76
N LEU A 96 11.87 25.27 1.55
CA LEU A 96 11.44 26.25 2.56
C LEU A 96 10.93 27.56 1.95
N ALA A 97 11.26 27.84 0.70
CA ALA A 97 11.04 29.12 0.05
C ALA A 97 9.89 29.11 -0.97
N THR A 98 9.36 27.96 -1.34
CA THR A 98 8.26 27.82 -2.29
C THR A 98 6.98 27.40 -1.59
N PRO A 99 5.78 27.83 -2.08
CA PRO A 99 4.53 27.29 -1.63
C PRO A 99 4.48 25.77 -1.82
N SER A 100 3.75 25.08 -0.94
CA SER A 100 3.51 23.65 -1.08
C SER A 100 2.65 23.35 -2.31
N ASP A 101 2.95 22.28 -3.01
CA ASP A 101 2.13 21.75 -4.09
C ASP A 101 0.98 20.91 -3.53
N THR A 102 -0.12 20.84 -4.28
CA THR A 102 -1.19 19.86 -4.07
C THR A 102 -1.03 18.75 -5.10
N VAL A 103 -0.93 17.52 -4.66
CA VAL A 103 -0.70 16.34 -5.51
C VAL A 103 -1.71 15.25 -5.15
N THR A 104 -2.35 14.67 -6.15
CA THR A 104 -3.17 13.47 -5.93
C THR A 104 -2.26 12.30 -5.66
N VAL A 105 -2.45 11.64 -4.51
CA VAL A 105 -1.84 10.35 -4.19
C VAL A 105 -2.89 9.28 -4.40
N ASP A 106 -2.57 8.27 -5.19
CA ASP A 106 -3.42 7.12 -5.48
C ASP A 106 -2.74 5.82 -5.07
N GLY A 107 -3.55 4.80 -4.77
CA GLY A 107 -3.07 3.51 -4.33
C GLY A 107 -2.44 3.51 -2.93
N TYR A 108 -1.40 2.70 -2.79
CA TYR A 108 -0.68 2.47 -1.53
C TYR A 108 0.71 3.11 -1.57
N TRP A 109 1.26 3.41 -0.40
CA TRP A 109 2.65 3.82 -0.28
C TRP A 109 3.18 3.44 1.10
N LEU A 110 4.23 2.63 1.17
CA LEU A 110 4.89 2.12 2.39
C LEU A 110 4.00 1.28 3.34
N LYS A 111 2.72 1.18 3.06
CA LYS A 111 1.75 0.41 3.82
C LYS A 111 0.73 -0.21 2.87
N PHE A 112 0.76 -1.52 2.74
CA PHE A 112 -0.21 -2.34 2.01
C PHE A 112 -1.41 -2.70 2.91
N PRO A 113 -2.50 -3.26 2.39
CA PRO A 113 -3.56 -3.76 3.24
C PRO A 113 -3.06 -4.79 4.27
N ALA A 114 -3.66 -4.81 5.44
CA ALA A 114 -3.46 -5.93 6.37
C ALA A 114 -3.98 -7.22 5.74
N ASP A 115 -3.40 -8.37 6.11
CA ASP A 115 -3.62 -9.66 5.47
C ASP A 115 -3.38 -9.57 3.94
N ALA A 116 -2.24 -8.98 3.56
CA ALA A 116 -1.85 -8.81 2.17
C ALA A 116 -1.99 -10.10 1.37
N GLU A 117 -2.47 -9.98 0.14
CA GLU A 117 -2.77 -11.11 -0.75
C GLU A 117 -1.71 -11.24 -1.86
N LYS A 118 -1.61 -12.43 -2.46
CA LYS A 118 -0.73 -12.71 -3.59
C LYS A 118 -1.32 -12.15 -4.90
N THR A 119 -1.50 -10.84 -4.95
CA THR A 119 -2.09 -10.09 -6.06
C THR A 119 -1.30 -8.81 -6.31
N ASN A 120 -1.55 -8.12 -7.42
CA ASN A 120 -0.94 -6.83 -7.68
C ASN A 120 -1.59 -5.73 -6.84
N TYR A 121 -0.78 -4.77 -6.43
CA TYR A 121 -1.25 -3.57 -5.75
C TYR A 121 -0.73 -2.31 -6.46
N PRO A 122 -1.58 -1.30 -6.68
CA PRO A 122 -1.13 -0.01 -7.18
C PRO A 122 -0.32 0.69 -6.08
N VAL A 123 0.96 0.93 -6.32
CA VAL A 123 1.86 1.59 -5.36
C VAL A 123 2.34 2.92 -5.93
N PHE A 124 2.17 3.97 -5.15
CA PHE A 124 2.49 5.34 -5.54
C PHE A 124 3.97 5.53 -5.80
N ASP A 125 4.29 6.09 -6.95
CA ASP A 125 5.62 6.57 -7.29
C ASP A 125 5.68 8.10 -7.11
N PRO A 126 6.52 8.63 -6.19
CA PRO A 126 6.56 10.06 -5.91
C PRO A 126 7.18 10.89 -7.04
N THR A 127 8.03 10.30 -7.89
CA THR A 127 8.64 10.98 -9.04
C THR A 127 7.64 11.13 -10.18
N LEU A 128 6.85 10.09 -10.45
CA LEU A 128 5.79 10.13 -11.47
C LEU A 128 4.51 10.80 -10.96
N ARG A 129 4.34 10.94 -9.65
CA ARG A 129 3.11 11.40 -8.97
C ARG A 129 1.88 10.58 -9.37
N LYS A 130 2.05 9.27 -9.50
CA LYS A 130 0.99 8.31 -9.83
C LYS A 130 1.31 6.92 -9.31
N ALA A 131 0.30 6.08 -9.15
CA ALA A 131 0.51 4.67 -8.83
C ALA A 131 0.98 3.88 -10.06
N VAL A 132 1.89 2.93 -9.80
CA VAL A 132 2.34 1.88 -10.73
C VAL A 132 2.15 0.55 -10.03
N ASP A 133 1.73 -0.48 -10.75
CA ASP A 133 1.46 -1.78 -10.16
C ASP A 133 2.75 -2.41 -9.59
N ALA A 134 2.68 -2.81 -8.33
CA ALA A 134 3.64 -3.71 -7.71
C ALA A 134 3.08 -5.13 -7.79
N VAL A 135 3.80 -6.01 -8.49
CA VAL A 135 3.38 -7.38 -8.82
C VAL A 135 3.90 -8.33 -7.75
N PHE A 136 3.01 -9.19 -7.22
CA PHE A 136 3.46 -10.25 -6.31
C PHE A 136 4.42 -11.21 -7.03
N GLU A 137 5.58 -11.47 -6.43
CA GLU A 137 6.55 -12.40 -6.99
C GLU A 137 6.82 -13.60 -6.10
N GLU A 138 7.04 -13.40 -4.79
CA GLU A 138 7.37 -14.52 -3.91
C GLU A 138 6.92 -14.33 -2.46
N GLU A 139 6.86 -15.46 -1.75
CA GLU A 139 6.68 -15.53 -0.31
C GLU A 139 7.99 -15.97 0.34
N THR A 140 8.40 -15.24 1.37
CA THR A 140 9.58 -15.58 2.16
C THR A 140 9.28 -15.50 3.66
N THR A 141 10.25 -15.86 4.48
CA THR A 141 10.16 -15.74 5.93
C THR A 141 11.30 -14.89 6.45
N MET A 142 10.97 -13.81 7.16
CA MET A 142 11.93 -12.93 7.83
C MET A 142 11.60 -12.89 9.32
N ASP A 143 12.53 -13.21 10.17
CA ASP A 143 12.37 -13.26 11.63
C ASP A 143 11.10 -14.02 12.09
N GLY A 144 10.79 -15.15 11.43
CA GLY A 144 9.63 -16.00 11.71
C GLY A 144 8.29 -15.44 11.24
N ARG A 145 8.28 -14.34 10.48
CA ARG A 145 7.09 -13.72 9.89
C ARG A 145 6.99 -14.04 8.41
N THR A 146 5.78 -14.21 7.91
CA THR A 146 5.53 -14.34 6.48
C THR A 146 5.66 -12.97 5.82
N VAL A 147 6.54 -12.86 4.85
CA VAL A 147 6.80 -11.63 4.09
C VAL A 147 6.57 -11.90 2.61
N TYR A 148 5.86 -11.02 1.94
CA TYR A 148 5.63 -11.08 0.51
C TYR A 148 6.52 -10.04 -0.18
N ARG A 149 7.18 -10.46 -1.27
CA ARG A 149 7.90 -9.54 -2.15
C ARG A 149 7.01 -9.15 -3.31
N TYR A 150 6.88 -7.83 -3.50
CA TYR A 150 6.19 -7.22 -4.64
C TYR A 150 7.19 -6.41 -5.44
N HIS A 151 7.26 -6.67 -6.73
CA HIS A 151 8.12 -5.99 -7.67
C HIS A 151 7.37 -4.90 -8.43
N GLN A 152 7.88 -3.68 -8.42
CA GLN A 152 7.38 -2.56 -9.19
C GLN A 152 8.39 -2.20 -10.26
N GLU A 153 8.03 -2.34 -11.52
CA GLU A 153 8.82 -1.91 -12.67
C GLU A 153 8.34 -0.54 -13.15
N ILE A 154 9.26 0.39 -13.31
CA ILE A 154 8.99 1.74 -13.79
C ILE A 154 9.61 1.92 -15.15
N GLU A 155 8.79 1.81 -16.18
CA GLU A 155 9.19 2.03 -17.56
C GLU A 155 9.66 3.47 -17.79
N PRO A 156 10.68 3.71 -18.63
CA PRO A 156 11.19 5.05 -18.91
C PRO A 156 10.08 6.02 -19.28
N THR A 157 9.83 7.00 -18.40
CA THR A 157 8.70 7.92 -18.52
C THR A 157 9.19 9.37 -18.43
N ASN A 158 8.83 10.18 -19.42
CA ASN A 158 9.12 11.62 -19.44
C ASN A 158 8.24 12.35 -18.41
N VAL A 159 8.83 12.72 -17.27
CA VAL A 159 8.15 13.36 -16.14
C VAL A 159 7.61 14.75 -16.50
N ALA A 160 8.31 15.49 -17.38
CA ALA A 160 7.89 16.82 -17.82
C ALA A 160 6.57 16.82 -18.62
N GLN A 161 6.16 15.66 -19.15
CA GLN A 161 4.85 15.51 -19.80
C GLN A 161 3.72 15.24 -18.80
N LEU A 162 4.02 14.84 -17.58
CA LEU A 162 3.03 14.54 -16.55
C LEU A 162 2.64 15.80 -15.77
N PHE A 163 3.63 16.58 -15.36
CA PHE A 163 3.43 17.84 -14.64
C PHE A 163 4.65 18.77 -14.79
N ALA A 164 4.42 20.06 -14.62
CA ALA A 164 5.49 21.06 -14.60
C ALA A 164 6.07 21.19 -13.19
N ALA A 165 7.37 21.05 -13.05
CA ALA A 165 8.11 21.34 -11.83
C ALA A 165 9.55 21.71 -12.16
N ASP A 166 10.20 22.42 -11.23
CA ASP A 166 11.63 22.68 -11.30
C ASP A 166 12.39 21.34 -11.30
N GLY A 167 13.37 21.22 -12.19
CA GLY A 167 14.13 19.97 -12.35
C GLY A 167 13.52 18.96 -13.33
N ASN A 168 12.26 19.12 -13.77
CA ASN A 168 11.73 18.28 -14.84
C ASN A 168 12.30 18.59 -16.22
N THR A 169 12.99 19.73 -16.36
CA THR A 169 13.71 20.13 -17.58
C THR A 169 15.07 20.72 -17.26
N THR A 170 16.00 20.59 -18.19
CA THR A 170 17.35 21.16 -18.09
C THR A 170 17.81 21.69 -19.44
N SER A 171 18.96 22.35 -19.47
CA SER A 171 19.64 22.75 -20.71
C SER A 171 20.73 21.74 -21.03
N LEU A 172 20.64 21.09 -22.19
CA LEU A 172 21.62 20.11 -22.67
C LEU A 172 22.51 20.71 -23.75
N PRO A 173 23.81 20.39 -23.80
CA PRO A 173 24.68 20.80 -24.88
C PRO A 173 24.28 20.11 -26.20
N LYS A 174 24.18 20.89 -27.28
CA LYS A 174 23.83 20.43 -28.60
C LYS A 174 25.05 20.13 -29.47
N GLU A 175 25.01 19.04 -30.25
CA GLU A 175 26.03 18.79 -31.26
C GLU A 175 26.08 19.96 -32.25
N GLY A 176 27.28 20.52 -32.47
CA GLY A 176 27.49 21.70 -33.34
C GLY A 176 27.40 23.05 -32.63
N GLY A 177 27.19 23.09 -31.32
CA GLY A 177 27.14 24.27 -30.48
C GLY A 177 25.70 24.75 -30.18
N GLY A 178 25.61 25.48 -29.07
CA GLY A 178 24.32 25.92 -28.50
C GLY A 178 23.75 24.93 -27.50
N GLU A 179 22.52 25.17 -27.11
CA GLU A 179 21.80 24.40 -26.09
C GLU A 179 20.46 23.92 -26.64
N GLU A 180 19.98 22.81 -26.14
CA GLU A 180 18.63 22.29 -26.35
C GLU A 180 17.98 21.90 -25.02
N GLN A 181 16.67 21.81 -25.01
CA GLN A 181 15.96 21.43 -23.80
C GLN A 181 16.03 19.92 -23.57
N GLY A 182 16.47 19.55 -22.38
CA GLY A 182 16.42 18.21 -21.86
C GLY A 182 15.20 18.00 -20.97
N TYR A 183 14.68 16.78 -20.93
CA TYR A 183 13.50 16.37 -20.18
C TYR A 183 13.83 15.23 -19.24
N LEU A 184 13.47 15.38 -17.97
CA LEU A 184 13.67 14.33 -16.98
C LEU A 184 12.87 13.08 -17.39
N THR A 185 13.58 11.96 -17.53
CA THR A 185 13.01 10.64 -17.74
C THR A 185 13.30 9.81 -16.51
N HIS A 186 12.25 9.35 -15.85
CA HIS A 186 12.30 8.49 -14.68
C HIS A 186 12.13 7.04 -15.08
N SER A 187 13.00 6.17 -14.58
CA SER A 187 12.94 4.72 -14.77
C SER A 187 13.61 3.99 -13.62
N GLY A 188 13.33 2.70 -13.52
CA GLY A 188 13.94 1.85 -12.51
C GLY A 188 12.98 0.81 -11.96
N SER A 189 13.35 0.21 -10.84
CA SER A 189 12.51 -0.77 -10.16
C SER A 189 12.58 -0.62 -8.64
N ARG A 190 11.57 -1.17 -7.98
CA ARG A 190 11.54 -1.32 -6.52
C ARG A 190 10.99 -2.68 -6.15
N ASP A 191 11.64 -3.31 -5.17
CA ASP A 191 11.11 -4.48 -4.49
C ASP A 191 10.62 -4.07 -3.10
N PHE A 192 9.37 -4.36 -2.79
CA PHE A 192 8.77 -4.10 -1.49
C PHE A 192 8.64 -5.43 -0.74
N TYR A 193 9.29 -5.53 0.41
CA TYR A 193 9.14 -6.65 1.33
C TYR A 193 8.06 -6.32 2.35
N VAL A 194 6.92 -6.95 2.22
CA VAL A 194 5.70 -6.60 2.97
C VAL A 194 5.37 -7.68 3.98
N ASP A 195 5.30 -7.34 5.26
CA ASP A 195 4.76 -8.24 6.26
C ASP A 195 3.31 -8.58 5.95
N GLN A 196 3.05 -9.85 5.65
CA GLN A 196 1.75 -10.32 5.17
C GLN A 196 0.60 -9.95 6.10
N GLN A 197 0.81 -10.06 7.41
CA GLN A 197 -0.23 -9.84 8.40
C GLN A 197 -0.59 -8.36 8.57
N THR A 198 0.41 -7.50 8.65
CA THR A 198 0.19 -6.08 8.93
C THR A 198 0.11 -5.24 7.68
N GLY A 199 0.67 -5.69 6.55
CA GLY A 199 0.85 -4.90 5.34
C GLY A 199 1.95 -3.84 5.45
N LEU A 200 2.73 -3.80 6.53
CA LEU A 200 3.86 -2.89 6.66
C LEU A 200 4.98 -3.30 5.72
N VAL A 201 5.54 -2.35 5.00
CA VAL A 201 6.78 -2.56 4.24
C VAL A 201 7.93 -2.68 5.25
N VAL A 202 8.50 -3.87 5.39
CA VAL A 202 9.58 -4.18 6.35
C VAL A 202 10.96 -4.14 5.71
N GLY A 203 11.03 -3.87 4.43
CA GLY A 203 12.25 -3.68 3.68
C GLY A 203 11.94 -3.25 2.26
N MET A 204 12.92 -2.64 1.60
CA MET A 204 12.81 -2.16 0.23
C MET A 204 14.17 -2.23 -0.45
N ASP A 205 14.18 -2.73 -1.68
CA ASP A 205 15.29 -2.52 -2.61
C ASP A 205 14.86 -1.50 -3.66
N MET A 206 15.77 -0.63 -4.06
CA MET A 206 15.51 0.44 -5.01
C MET A 206 16.64 0.52 -6.03
N ASP A 207 16.28 0.46 -7.31
CA ASP A 207 17.19 0.66 -8.43
C ASP A 207 16.60 1.75 -9.33
N ILE A 208 17.15 2.96 -9.29
CA ILE A 208 16.68 4.14 -10.01
C ILE A 208 17.71 4.55 -11.04
N ASP A 209 17.27 4.76 -12.27
CA ASP A 209 18.08 5.27 -13.39
C ASP A 209 17.37 6.46 -14.05
N ASP A 210 17.45 7.61 -13.40
CA ASP A 210 16.90 8.87 -13.90
C ASP A 210 17.91 9.59 -14.78
N TYR A 211 17.47 10.07 -15.93
CA TYR A 211 18.30 10.82 -16.85
C TYR A 211 17.56 11.97 -17.54
N TYR A 212 18.29 12.96 -18.01
CA TYR A 212 17.76 13.95 -18.93
C TYR A 212 17.92 13.46 -20.37
N ALA A 213 16.79 13.34 -21.06
CA ALA A 213 16.71 12.97 -22.47
C ALA A 213 16.47 14.19 -23.34
N ASP A 214 16.96 14.14 -24.58
CA ASP A 214 16.61 15.11 -25.61
C ASP A 214 15.16 14.96 -26.07
N ARG A 215 14.77 15.74 -27.09
CA ARG A 215 13.40 15.72 -27.64
C ARG A 215 13.02 14.39 -28.29
N GLU A 216 14.00 13.66 -28.77
CA GLU A 216 13.85 12.33 -29.38
C GLU A 216 13.79 11.21 -28.33
N GLY A 217 13.98 11.52 -27.05
CA GLY A 217 13.97 10.56 -25.96
C GLY A 217 15.31 9.86 -25.74
N VAL A 218 16.39 10.36 -26.35
CA VAL A 218 17.73 9.80 -26.16
C VAL A 218 18.33 10.35 -24.87
N GLY A 219 18.72 9.48 -23.94
CA GLY A 219 19.37 9.87 -22.70
C GLY A 219 20.72 10.55 -22.96
N ARG A 220 20.91 11.71 -22.36
CA ARG A 220 22.10 12.56 -22.57
C ARG A 220 22.91 12.77 -21.28
N GLU A 221 22.25 12.96 -20.18
CA GLU A 221 22.88 13.19 -18.86
C GLU A 221 22.15 12.42 -17.78
N ARG A 222 22.88 11.82 -16.85
CA ARG A 222 22.30 11.17 -15.67
C ARG A 222 21.80 12.21 -14.70
N ALA A 223 20.56 12.13 -14.28
CA ALA A 223 19.95 13.01 -13.31
C ALA A 223 20.08 12.46 -11.88
N PHE A 224 19.73 11.19 -11.69
CA PHE A 224 19.88 10.48 -10.43
C PHE A 224 19.92 8.97 -10.66
N VAL A 225 21.05 8.36 -10.32
CA VAL A 225 21.26 6.91 -10.38
C VAL A 225 21.54 6.42 -8.98
N PHE A 226 20.75 5.47 -8.51
CA PHE A 226 20.83 4.97 -7.15
C PHE A 226 20.42 3.49 -7.11
N ASN A 227 21.26 2.67 -6.49
CA ASN A 227 20.97 1.26 -6.24
C ASN A 227 21.24 0.93 -4.78
N GLY A 228 20.20 0.76 -3.98
CA GLY A 228 20.35 0.53 -2.55
C GLY A 228 19.22 -0.27 -1.96
N SER A 229 19.52 -0.89 -0.83
CA SER A 229 18.59 -1.70 -0.04
C SER A 229 18.40 -1.11 1.36
N THR A 230 17.26 -1.39 1.98
CA THR A 230 17.02 -1.01 3.38
C THR A 230 18.08 -1.63 4.27
N SER A 231 18.65 -0.82 5.18
CA SER A 231 19.66 -1.27 6.14
C SER A 231 19.13 -2.43 7.00
N GLU A 232 20.02 -3.33 7.40
CA GLU A 232 19.65 -4.45 8.28
C GLU A 232 19.07 -3.96 9.62
N GLU A 233 19.56 -2.83 10.14
CA GLU A 233 19.08 -2.23 11.38
C GLU A 233 17.62 -1.78 11.24
N ASP A 234 17.31 -1.02 10.18
CA ASP A 234 15.94 -0.56 9.93
C ASP A 234 15.01 -1.74 9.63
N GLN A 235 15.45 -2.72 8.85
CA GLN A 235 14.65 -3.91 8.56
C GLN A 235 14.28 -4.68 9.84
N GLN A 236 15.23 -4.87 10.75
CA GLN A 236 14.97 -5.52 12.04
C GLN A 236 14.01 -4.68 12.91
N ALA A 237 14.16 -3.35 12.91
CA ALA A 237 13.28 -2.45 13.63
C ALA A 237 11.83 -2.52 13.09
N LEU A 238 11.66 -2.53 11.76
CA LEU A 238 10.36 -2.64 11.09
C LEU A 238 9.70 -4.01 11.32
N LEU A 239 10.47 -5.10 11.28
CA LEU A 239 9.97 -6.43 11.62
C LEU A 239 9.50 -6.52 13.08
N LYS A 240 10.23 -5.91 13.99
CA LYS A 240 9.83 -5.80 15.40
C LYS A 240 8.58 -4.96 15.56
N GLU A 241 8.47 -3.83 14.87
CA GLU A 241 7.26 -3.01 14.84
C GLU A 241 6.06 -3.81 14.32
N ALA A 242 6.21 -4.53 13.21
CA ALA A 242 5.17 -5.42 12.69
C ALA A 242 4.76 -6.51 13.70
N ALA A 243 5.68 -6.98 14.55
CA ALA A 243 5.41 -7.98 15.57
C ALA A 243 4.63 -7.43 16.79
N GLU A 244 4.64 -6.12 17.01
CA GLU A 244 3.85 -5.47 18.08
C GLU A 244 2.33 -5.50 17.80
N PHE A 245 1.93 -5.80 16.54
CA PHE A 245 0.53 -5.99 16.15
C PHE A 245 0.17 -7.48 16.14
N PRO A 246 -0.22 -8.07 17.29
CA PRO A 246 -0.58 -9.47 17.35
C PRO A 246 -1.82 -9.72 16.49
N ARG A 247 -1.84 -10.86 15.80
CA ARG A 247 -3.05 -11.35 15.13
C ARG A 247 -4.19 -11.36 16.16
N ASP A 248 -5.28 -10.70 15.84
CA ASP A 248 -6.49 -10.81 16.66
C ASP A 248 -7.09 -12.20 16.48
N ARG A 249 -6.50 -13.19 17.20
CA ARG A 249 -6.95 -14.58 17.19
C ARG A 249 -8.41 -14.71 17.60
N VAL A 250 -8.93 -13.75 18.36
CA VAL A 250 -10.34 -13.75 18.78
C VAL A 250 -11.21 -13.41 17.59
N ALA A 251 -10.87 -12.40 16.80
CA ALA A 251 -11.59 -12.05 15.57
C ALA A 251 -11.52 -13.20 14.53
N GLU A 252 -10.37 -13.85 14.40
CA GLU A 252 -10.19 -15.01 13.53
C GLU A 252 -11.04 -16.21 13.97
N ILE A 253 -11.04 -16.54 15.26
CA ILE A 253 -11.87 -17.61 15.83
C ILE A 253 -13.36 -17.30 15.67
N VAL A 254 -13.77 -16.05 15.90
CA VAL A 254 -15.17 -15.61 15.72
C VAL A 254 -15.57 -15.70 14.24
N ARG A 255 -14.69 -15.27 13.31
CA ARG A 255 -14.94 -15.38 11.87
C ARG A 255 -15.12 -16.83 11.42
N TRP A 256 -14.20 -17.71 11.80
CA TRP A 256 -14.29 -19.14 11.46
C TRP A 256 -15.45 -19.82 12.17
N GLY A 257 -15.75 -19.43 13.41
CA GLY A 257 -16.92 -19.90 14.15
C GLY A 257 -18.23 -19.49 13.48
N ALA A 258 -18.34 -18.25 13.00
CA ALA A 258 -19.51 -17.75 12.29
C ALA A 258 -19.70 -18.47 10.93
N ILE A 259 -18.61 -18.69 10.17
CA ILE A 259 -18.66 -19.45 8.90
C ILE A 259 -19.08 -20.89 9.17
N GLY A 260 -18.51 -21.56 10.18
CA GLY A 260 -18.88 -22.94 10.55
C GLY A 260 -20.33 -23.05 10.99
N LEU A 261 -20.83 -22.12 11.79
CA LEU A 261 -22.24 -22.07 12.22
C LEU A 261 -23.17 -21.82 11.03
N GLY A 262 -22.81 -20.91 10.12
CA GLY A 262 -23.59 -20.64 8.90
C GLY A 262 -23.67 -21.87 7.99
N ALA A 263 -22.55 -22.58 7.79
CA ALA A 263 -22.54 -23.83 7.03
C ALA A 263 -23.42 -24.93 7.67
N LEU A 264 -23.35 -25.05 8.99
CA LEU A 264 -24.18 -26.02 9.73
C LEU A 264 -25.68 -25.70 9.60
N LEU A 265 -26.07 -24.44 9.76
CA LEU A 265 -27.47 -24.01 9.58
C LEU A 265 -27.95 -24.20 8.14
N ALA A 266 -27.12 -23.97 7.15
CA ALA A 266 -27.44 -24.24 5.74
C ALA A 266 -27.66 -25.72 5.49
N LEU A 267 -26.82 -26.60 6.03
CA LEU A 267 -26.98 -28.05 5.96
C LEU A 267 -28.30 -28.52 6.63
N LEU A 268 -28.58 -28.01 7.84
CA LEU A 268 -29.84 -28.32 8.55
C LEU A 268 -31.06 -27.83 7.78
N GLY A 269 -30.97 -26.65 7.14
CA GLY A 269 -32.03 -26.13 6.27
C GLY A 269 -32.29 -27.02 5.06
N ILE A 270 -31.23 -27.50 4.40
CA ILE A 270 -31.34 -28.44 3.26
C ILE A 270 -31.95 -29.77 3.71
N ILE A 271 -31.53 -30.35 4.84
CA ILE A 271 -32.06 -31.58 5.40
C ILE A 271 -33.54 -31.40 5.77
N GLY A 272 -33.92 -30.26 6.35
CA GLY A 272 -35.31 -29.90 6.63
C GLY A 272 -36.16 -29.76 5.38
N ALA A 273 -35.63 -29.08 4.34
CA ALA A 273 -36.31 -28.91 3.06
C ALA A 273 -36.51 -30.22 2.29
N LEU A 274 -35.60 -31.18 2.46
CA LEU A 274 -35.72 -32.54 1.89
C LEU A 274 -36.66 -33.43 2.68
N GLY A 275 -37.30 -32.93 3.76
CA GLY A 275 -38.33 -33.65 4.52
C GLY A 275 -37.79 -34.80 5.38
N LEU A 276 -36.48 -34.89 5.61
CA LEU A 276 -35.84 -35.96 6.38
C LEU A 276 -36.25 -35.96 7.86
N PHE A 277 -36.83 -34.88 8.39
CA PHE A 277 -37.40 -34.78 9.72
C PHE A 277 -38.92 -34.95 9.77
N GLY A 278 -39.58 -35.33 8.64
CA GLY A 278 -41.00 -35.56 8.56
C GLY A 278 -41.41 -36.84 9.30
N GLY A 279 -41.70 -36.73 10.58
CA GLY A 279 -42.32 -37.81 11.38
C GLY A 279 -43.68 -38.18 10.80
N LYS A 280 -43.89 -39.48 10.53
CA LYS A 280 -45.17 -40.06 10.10
C LYS A 280 -46.27 -39.71 11.10
N ASN A 281 -47.15 -38.77 10.80
CA ASN A 281 -48.41 -38.58 11.51
C ASN A 281 -49.32 -39.80 11.23
N LYS A 282 -49.42 -40.68 12.20
CA LYS A 282 -50.43 -41.74 12.20
C LYS A 282 -51.81 -41.10 12.37
N HIS A 283 -52.55 -40.97 11.27
CA HIS A 283 -53.99 -40.68 11.32
C HIS A 283 -54.70 -41.80 12.05
N ALA A 284 -55.18 -41.59 13.28
CA ALA A 284 -56.15 -42.45 13.98
C ALA A 284 -57.52 -42.29 13.30
N ARG A 285 -57.96 -43.32 12.56
CA ARG A 285 -59.29 -43.42 12.02
C ARG A 285 -60.24 -43.65 13.18
N SER A 286 -61.08 -42.68 13.56
CA SER A 286 -62.24 -42.82 14.39
C SER A 286 -63.34 -43.59 13.62
N ARG A 287 -63.62 -44.79 14.07
CA ARG A 287 -64.81 -45.63 13.61
C ARG A 287 -66.07 -45.00 14.17
N HIS A 288 -66.91 -44.52 13.27
CA HIS A 288 -68.31 -44.17 13.54
C HIS A 288 -69.10 -45.40 13.81
N ASN A 289 -69.65 -45.55 15.02
CA ASN A 289 -70.64 -46.61 15.36
C ASN A 289 -72.05 -46.03 15.29
N ARG A 290 -72.86 -46.57 14.37
CA ARG A 290 -74.29 -46.29 14.24
C ARG A 290 -75.03 -47.02 15.33
N GLY A 291 -75.76 -46.28 16.15
CA GLY A 291 -76.80 -46.83 17.05
C GLY A 291 -78.10 -46.08 16.86
N ARG A 292 -79.13 -46.84 16.48
CA ARG A 292 -80.44 -46.51 16.05
C ARG A 292 -81.41 -46.39 17.24
N ILE A 293 -82.61 -45.78 17.00
CA ILE A 293 -83.90 -45.88 17.76
C ILE A 293 -84.09 -44.60 18.63
N GLY A 294 -85.20 -43.91 18.50
CA GLY A 294 -86.52 -44.01 18.07
C GLY A 294 -87.36 -43.02 18.82
N GLY A 295 -88.37 -42.50 18.23
CA GLY A 295 -89.64 -42.18 18.91
C GLY A 295 -89.97 -40.73 19.23
N SER A 296 -90.77 -40.19 18.39
CA SER A 296 -92.10 -39.61 18.64
C SER A 296 -92.26 -38.28 19.41
N ALA A 297 -92.99 -37.49 18.73
CA ALA A 297 -94.23 -36.72 19.11
C ALA A 297 -94.08 -35.20 19.22
N VAL A 298 -94.66 -34.54 18.30
CA VAL A 298 -95.29 -33.22 18.25
C VAL A 298 -96.39 -33.12 19.37
N PRO A 299 -96.99 -31.94 19.81
CA PRO A 299 -97.14 -30.69 19.07
C PRO A 299 -97.14 -29.36 19.87
N ALA A 300 -97.09 -28.27 19.09
CA ALA A 300 -97.95 -27.07 19.10
C ALA A 300 -97.91 -26.01 20.21
N SER A 301 -97.87 -24.80 19.70
CA SER A 301 -98.57 -23.56 20.10
C SER A 301 -97.97 -22.75 21.26
N ARG A 302 -97.54 -21.63 21.06
CA ARG A 302 -98.17 -20.32 20.69
C ARG A 302 -97.14 -19.32 20.24
#